data_e449420bdf011057458ddc1c7d4e1e7b
#
_entry.id   e449420bdf011057458ddc1c7d4e1e7b
#
_cell.length_a   1.000
_cell.length_b   1.000
_cell.length_c   1.000
_cell.angle_alpha   90.00
_cell.angle_beta   90.00
_cell.angle_gamma   90.00
#
_symmetry.space_group_name_H-M   'P 1'
#
loop_
_entity.id
_entity.type
_entity.pdbx_description
1 polymer ?
#
loop_
_entity_poly.entity_id
_entity_poly.type
_entity_poly.pdbx_seq_one_letter_code
_entity_poly.pdbx_strand_id
1 'polypeptide(L)'
;MQVFDDPRRLRLSGMAAAGADVQPQLRLLMLAEALAAPPTHRALDLSAETAVLCTAASEAVRRRPGWLYVMSSPAPLPVALPRNLWQAAVLCVLRCALPAGRAVVTLQPGAGAAVAVFRAVSAAGMPADTLPLLRRAAALAGGLCLATGSPVHGHSADAAHPPHIAAALRLPLAIHAPLREPPIAEDLLYDRYSPVQVLLDGFTV
;
A
#
# COMPACT_ATOMS: atom_id res chain seq x y z
N MET A 1 27.44 16.11 -5.39
CA MET A 1 26.11 16.11 -4.74
C MET A 1 25.13 16.57 -5.81
N GLN A 2 24.58 15.64 -6.62
CA GLN A 2 23.56 15.95 -7.61
C GLN A 2 22.21 15.98 -6.91
N VAL A 3 21.66 17.16 -6.76
CA VAL A 3 20.25 17.34 -6.37
C VAL A 3 19.44 16.85 -7.56
N PHE A 4 18.89 15.64 -7.46
CA PHE A 4 17.90 15.17 -8.43
C PHE A 4 16.69 16.11 -8.31
N ASP A 5 16.49 16.94 -9.32
CA ASP A 5 15.26 17.72 -9.49
C ASP A 5 14.11 16.72 -9.68
N ASP A 6 13.45 16.37 -8.59
CA ASP A 6 12.25 15.55 -8.65
C ASP A 6 11.13 16.38 -9.32
N PRO A 7 10.63 15.98 -10.50
CA PRO A 7 9.59 16.73 -11.22
C PRO A 7 8.31 16.91 -10.40
N ARG A 8 8.12 16.10 -9.34
CA ARG A 8 7.02 16.27 -8.38
C ARG A 8 7.20 17.53 -7.55
N ARG A 9 8.44 17.84 -7.12
CA ARG A 9 8.75 19.04 -6.33
C ARG A 9 8.50 20.33 -7.12
N LEU A 10 8.82 20.34 -8.40
CA LEU A 10 8.60 21.49 -9.27
C LEU A 10 7.09 21.78 -9.49
N ARG A 11 6.28 20.73 -9.69
CA ARG A 11 4.82 20.89 -9.82
C ARG A 11 4.17 21.35 -8.51
N LEU A 12 4.62 20.83 -7.38
CA LEU A 12 4.11 21.18 -6.06
C LEU A 12 4.46 22.60 -5.63
N SER A 13 5.63 23.11 -6.03
CA SER A 13 6.01 24.49 -5.74
C SER A 13 5.07 25.52 -6.39
N GLY A 14 4.62 25.25 -7.62
CA GLY A 14 3.65 26.11 -8.31
C GLY A 14 2.26 26.09 -7.67
N MET A 15 1.86 24.96 -7.09
CA MET A 15 0.54 24.78 -6.47
C MET A 15 0.50 25.34 -5.03
N ALA A 16 1.58 25.20 -4.27
CA ALA A 16 1.69 25.79 -2.93
C ALA A 16 1.58 27.32 -2.96
N ALA A 17 2.08 27.95 -4.01
CA ALA A 17 1.95 29.38 -4.21
C ALA A 17 0.50 29.85 -4.47
N ALA A 18 -0.38 28.94 -4.88
CA ALA A 18 -1.80 29.22 -5.15
C ALA A 18 -2.73 28.99 -3.94
N GLY A 19 -2.20 28.60 -2.76
CA GLY A 19 -3.01 28.34 -1.56
C GLY A 19 -3.94 27.12 -1.67
N ALA A 20 -3.74 26.27 -2.68
CA ALA A 20 -4.52 25.06 -2.86
C ALA A 20 -4.07 23.98 -1.84
N ASP A 21 -5.02 23.17 -1.37
CA ASP A 21 -4.67 21.96 -0.60
C ASP A 21 -3.93 20.98 -1.53
N VAL A 22 -2.64 20.85 -1.29
CA VAL A 22 -1.71 20.07 -2.15
C VAL A 22 -1.83 18.58 -1.89
N GLN A 23 -2.24 18.17 -0.69
CA GLN A 23 -2.22 16.76 -0.28
C GLN A 23 -3.16 15.85 -1.09
N PRO A 24 -4.44 16.19 -1.32
CA PRO A 24 -5.32 15.37 -2.15
C PRO A 24 -4.82 15.20 -3.58
N GLN A 25 -4.23 16.26 -4.14
CA GLN A 25 -3.71 16.24 -5.51
C GLN A 25 -2.44 15.39 -5.60
N LEU A 26 -1.55 15.49 -4.60
CA LEU A 26 -0.36 14.65 -4.52
C LEU A 26 -0.74 13.18 -4.38
N ARG A 27 -1.76 12.86 -3.59
CA ARG A 27 -2.28 11.50 -3.48
C ARG A 27 -2.77 10.98 -4.83
N LEU A 28 -3.57 11.74 -5.55
CA LEU A 28 -4.06 11.34 -6.87
C LEU A 28 -2.90 11.12 -7.85
N LEU A 29 -1.89 11.98 -7.83
CA LEU A 29 -0.70 11.83 -8.65
C LEU A 29 0.07 10.55 -8.32
N MET A 30 0.31 10.26 -7.04
CA MET A 30 0.98 9.05 -6.60
C MET A 30 0.22 7.78 -7.02
N LEU A 31 -1.10 7.77 -6.88
CA LEU A 31 -1.93 6.65 -7.31
C LEU A 31 -1.90 6.46 -8.83
N ALA A 32 -1.96 7.55 -9.58
CA ALA A 32 -1.86 7.50 -11.04
C ALA A 32 -0.49 6.98 -11.51
N GLU A 33 0.60 7.44 -10.90
CA GLU A 33 1.96 6.94 -11.17
C GLU A 33 2.13 5.47 -10.80
N ALA A 34 1.55 5.04 -9.68
CA ALA A 34 1.58 3.64 -9.28
C ALA A 34 0.85 2.74 -10.27
N LEU A 35 -0.33 3.15 -10.73
CA LEU A 35 -1.11 2.42 -11.74
C LEU A 35 -0.43 2.41 -13.12
N ALA A 36 0.27 3.49 -13.48
CA ALA A 36 1.00 3.60 -14.73
C ALA A 36 2.40 2.97 -14.70
N ALA A 37 2.82 2.45 -13.53
CA ALA A 37 4.17 1.90 -13.36
C ALA A 37 4.44 0.77 -14.38
N PRO A 38 5.58 0.82 -15.08
CA PRO A 38 5.96 -0.21 -16.05
C PRO A 38 6.41 -1.49 -15.33
N PRO A 39 6.40 -2.63 -16.04
CA PRO A 39 7.04 -3.85 -15.54
C PRO A 39 8.50 -3.61 -15.16
N THR A 40 8.99 -4.35 -14.18
CA THR A 40 10.38 -4.25 -13.71
C THR A 40 11.08 -5.59 -13.78
N HIS A 41 12.39 -5.57 -14.04
CA HIS A 41 13.27 -6.75 -13.98
C HIS A 41 13.91 -6.95 -12.60
N ARG A 42 13.67 -6.02 -11.67
CA ARG A 42 14.15 -6.12 -10.29
C ARG A 42 13.05 -6.65 -9.39
N ALA A 43 13.41 -7.56 -8.48
CA ALA A 43 12.49 -8.08 -7.50
C ALA A 43 12.51 -7.22 -6.23
N LEU A 44 11.36 -7.14 -5.57
CA LEU A 44 11.22 -6.71 -4.18
C LEU A 44 11.16 -7.96 -3.30
N ASP A 45 11.82 -7.95 -2.16
CA ASP A 45 11.46 -8.85 -1.09
C ASP A 45 10.18 -8.35 -0.42
N LEU A 46 9.05 -8.97 -0.75
CA LEU A 46 7.76 -8.52 -0.23
C LEU A 46 7.67 -8.61 1.30
N SER A 47 8.37 -9.57 1.93
CA SER A 47 8.39 -9.68 3.39
C SER A 47 9.07 -8.46 4.02
N ALA A 48 10.29 -8.14 3.58
CA ALA A 48 11.05 -7.01 4.08
C ALA A 48 10.38 -5.67 3.73
N GLU A 49 9.97 -5.51 2.47
CA GLU A 49 9.31 -4.27 2.00
C GLU A 49 8.03 -3.96 2.78
N THR A 50 7.19 -4.99 2.98
CA THR A 50 5.92 -4.81 3.70
C THR A 50 6.14 -4.60 5.20
N ALA A 51 7.12 -5.27 5.80
CA ALA A 51 7.45 -5.08 7.21
C ALA A 51 7.88 -3.62 7.48
N VAL A 52 8.80 -3.09 6.69
CA VAL A 52 9.25 -1.69 6.81
C VAL A 52 8.10 -0.71 6.60
N LEU A 53 7.31 -0.92 5.55
CA LEU A 53 6.17 -0.05 5.23
C LEU A 53 5.11 -0.04 6.33
N CYS A 54 4.78 -1.22 6.88
CA CYS A 54 3.80 -1.36 7.95
C CYS A 54 4.32 -0.79 9.28
N THR A 55 5.62 -0.91 9.55
CA THR A 55 6.26 -0.27 10.71
C THR A 55 6.14 1.24 10.60
N ALA A 56 6.53 1.82 9.46
CA ALA A 56 6.40 3.25 9.23
C ALA A 56 4.93 3.72 9.30
N ALA A 57 3.98 2.96 8.73
CA ALA A 57 2.56 3.28 8.83
C ALA A 57 2.04 3.25 10.28
N SER A 58 2.46 2.25 11.05
CA SER A 58 2.09 2.11 12.46
C SER A 58 2.60 3.27 13.31
N GLU A 59 3.83 3.71 13.07
CA GLU A 59 4.45 4.86 13.71
C GLU A 59 3.78 6.18 13.32
N ALA A 60 3.49 6.37 12.03
CA ALA A 60 2.82 7.57 11.53
C ALA A 60 1.43 7.75 12.14
N VAL A 61 0.73 6.65 12.47
CA VAL A 61 -0.64 6.63 13.00
C VAL A 61 -0.65 6.31 14.50
N ARG A 62 0.22 6.93 15.29
CA ARG A 62 0.42 6.66 16.74
C ARG A 62 -0.84 6.72 17.62
N ARG A 63 -1.90 7.39 17.17
CA ARG A 63 -3.14 7.56 17.95
C ARG A 63 -3.96 6.28 18.12
N ARG A 64 -3.59 5.17 17.44
CA ARG A 64 -4.35 3.92 17.45
C ARG A 64 -3.43 2.71 17.64
N PRO A 65 -2.92 2.45 18.85
CA PRO A 65 -2.10 1.28 19.10
C PRO A 65 -2.89 -0.01 18.79
N GLY A 66 -2.23 -0.98 18.16
CA GLY A 66 -2.83 -2.29 17.87
C GLY A 66 -3.84 -2.33 16.73
N TRP A 67 -3.87 -1.30 15.87
CA TRP A 67 -4.74 -1.29 14.69
C TRP A 67 -4.21 -2.14 13.52
N LEU A 68 -2.90 -2.41 13.50
CA LEU A 68 -2.21 -3.13 12.43
C LEU A 68 -1.44 -4.32 12.99
N TYR A 69 -1.70 -5.48 12.42
CA TYR A 69 -0.97 -6.72 12.68
C TYR A 69 -0.32 -7.21 11.41
N VAL A 70 0.97 -7.49 11.46
CA VAL A 70 1.74 -7.99 10.31
C VAL A 70 2.30 -9.36 10.66
N MET A 71 2.01 -10.33 9.80
CA MET A 71 2.60 -11.67 9.85
C MET A 71 3.35 -11.88 8.54
N SER A 72 4.66 -11.82 8.57
CA SER A 72 5.50 -12.04 7.39
C SER A 72 6.32 -13.31 7.53
N SER A 73 6.63 -13.93 6.39
CA SER A 73 7.57 -15.04 6.32
C SER A 73 8.96 -14.58 6.75
N PRO A 74 9.71 -15.37 7.53
CA PRO A 74 11.12 -15.10 7.78
C PRO A 74 12.00 -15.30 6.53
N ALA A 75 11.53 -16.08 5.56
CA ALA A 75 12.22 -16.27 4.29
C ALA A 75 11.86 -15.14 3.31
N PRO A 76 12.84 -14.68 2.50
CA PRO A 76 12.59 -13.68 1.47
C PRO A 76 11.53 -14.16 0.47
N LEU A 77 10.67 -13.24 0.05
CA LEU A 77 9.65 -13.47 -0.97
C LEU A 77 9.90 -12.54 -2.17
N PRO A 78 10.89 -12.87 -3.04
CA PRO A 78 11.25 -12.04 -4.17
C PRO A 78 10.16 -12.05 -5.24
N VAL A 79 9.59 -10.89 -5.55
CA VAL A 79 8.59 -10.72 -6.62
C VAL A 79 8.98 -9.55 -7.51
N ALA A 80 8.95 -9.74 -8.83
CA ALA A 80 9.24 -8.68 -9.80
C ALA A 80 8.06 -7.71 -9.87
N LEU A 81 8.15 -6.62 -9.09
CA LEU A 81 7.06 -5.67 -8.92
C LEU A 81 7.61 -4.25 -8.72
N PRO A 82 7.02 -3.21 -9.33
CA PRO A 82 7.36 -1.82 -9.04
C PRO A 82 7.06 -1.47 -7.58
N ARG A 83 8.05 -0.87 -6.89
CA ARG A 83 7.93 -0.52 -5.47
C ARG A 83 6.77 0.43 -5.19
N ASN A 84 6.66 1.50 -5.98
CA ASN A 84 5.59 2.48 -5.81
C ASN A 84 4.19 1.86 -5.94
N LEU A 85 4.02 0.88 -6.83
CA LEU A 85 2.75 0.16 -6.97
C LEU A 85 2.46 -0.71 -5.74
N TRP A 86 3.46 -1.45 -5.24
CA TRP A 86 3.28 -2.28 -4.05
C TRP A 86 2.97 -1.43 -2.82
N GLN A 87 3.74 -0.36 -2.60
CA GLN A 87 3.53 0.56 -1.48
C GLN A 87 2.14 1.22 -1.55
N ALA A 88 1.72 1.70 -2.72
CA ALA A 88 0.40 2.28 -2.89
C ALA A 88 -0.71 1.26 -2.63
N ALA A 89 -0.59 0.02 -3.14
CA ALA A 89 -1.57 -1.03 -2.92
C ALA A 89 -1.73 -1.38 -1.43
N VAL A 90 -0.62 -1.57 -0.71
CA VAL A 90 -0.63 -1.87 0.72
C VAL A 90 -1.23 -0.71 1.51
N LEU A 91 -0.75 0.52 1.30
CA LEU A 91 -1.20 1.70 2.06
C LEU A 91 -2.67 2.03 1.80
N CYS A 92 -3.19 1.83 0.59
CA CYS A 92 -4.61 2.00 0.31
C CYS A 92 -5.47 0.98 1.06
N VAL A 93 -5.02 -0.28 1.18
CA VAL A 93 -5.71 -1.27 2.02
C VAL A 93 -5.66 -0.85 3.50
N LEU A 94 -4.50 -0.43 3.99
CA LEU A 94 -4.35 0.02 5.38
C LEU A 94 -5.22 1.23 5.69
N ARG A 95 -5.30 2.18 4.76
CA ARG A 95 -6.17 3.36 4.88
C ARG A 95 -7.63 2.99 5.10
N CYS A 96 -8.13 1.91 4.50
CA CYS A 96 -9.50 1.45 4.70
C CYS A 96 -9.82 1.11 6.16
N ALA A 97 -8.83 0.61 6.89
CA ALA A 97 -9.00 0.18 8.28
C ALA A 97 -8.93 1.34 9.29
N LEU A 98 -8.34 2.47 8.91
CA LEU A 98 -8.02 3.55 9.86
C LEU A 98 -9.23 4.22 10.51
N PRO A 99 -10.39 4.43 9.86
CA PRO A 99 -11.52 5.10 10.48
C PRO A 99 -12.13 4.36 11.67
N ALA A 100 -12.15 3.03 11.64
CA ALA A 100 -12.97 2.28 12.61
C ALA A 100 -12.40 0.92 13.04
N GLY A 101 -11.26 0.45 12.50
CA GLY A 101 -11.00 -0.95 12.59
C GLY A 101 -9.55 -1.39 12.79
N ARG A 102 -9.34 -2.62 12.40
CA ARG A 102 -8.05 -3.31 12.44
C ARG A 102 -7.70 -3.80 11.04
N ALA A 103 -6.42 -3.80 10.73
CA ALA A 103 -5.86 -4.42 9.54
C ALA A 103 -4.95 -5.59 9.94
N VAL A 104 -5.01 -6.66 9.16
CA VAL A 104 -4.10 -7.78 9.24
C VAL A 104 -3.49 -7.98 7.87
N VAL A 105 -2.17 -7.97 7.82
CA VAL A 105 -1.39 -8.24 6.61
C VAL A 105 -0.62 -9.53 6.84
N THR A 106 -0.84 -10.53 6.00
CA THR A 106 -0.14 -11.81 6.07
C THR A 106 0.62 -12.03 4.78
N LEU A 107 1.90 -12.34 4.90
CA LEU A 107 2.78 -12.73 3.80
C LEU A 107 3.36 -14.11 4.09
N GLN A 108 3.14 -15.04 3.19
CA GLN A 108 3.61 -16.41 3.35
C GLN A 108 4.07 -17.01 2.02
N PRO A 109 5.03 -17.94 2.06
CA PRO A 109 5.40 -18.69 0.87
C PRO A 109 4.26 -19.64 0.47
N GLY A 110 4.04 -19.75 -0.84
CA GLY A 110 3.22 -20.75 -1.47
C GLY A 110 4.03 -21.55 -2.49
N ALA A 111 3.40 -22.49 -3.18
CA ALA A 111 4.06 -23.27 -4.23
C ALA A 111 4.53 -22.36 -5.38
N GLY A 112 5.83 -22.00 -5.39
CA GLY A 112 6.44 -21.12 -6.38
C GLY A 112 5.92 -19.68 -6.38
N ALA A 113 5.28 -19.24 -5.32
CA ALA A 113 4.67 -17.92 -5.25
C ALA A 113 4.75 -17.33 -3.83
N ALA A 114 4.71 -16.00 -3.72
CA ALA A 114 4.34 -15.30 -2.52
C ALA A 114 2.81 -15.19 -2.44
N VAL A 115 2.26 -15.43 -1.26
CA VAL A 115 0.83 -15.23 -0.99
C VAL A 115 0.71 -14.08 0.00
N ALA A 116 0.10 -12.98 -0.46
CA ALA A 116 -0.21 -11.83 0.37
C ALA A 116 -1.71 -11.80 0.67
N VAL A 117 -2.08 -11.78 1.93
CA VAL A 117 -3.48 -11.70 2.37
C VAL A 117 -3.66 -10.45 3.20
N PHE A 118 -4.60 -9.63 2.78
CA PHE A 118 -5.02 -8.42 3.47
C PHE A 118 -6.43 -8.63 4.02
N ARG A 119 -6.61 -8.34 5.30
CA ARG A 119 -7.91 -8.31 5.95
C ARG A 119 -8.07 -7.01 6.69
N ALA A 120 -9.16 -6.31 6.47
CA ALA A 120 -9.44 -5.07 7.17
C ALA A 120 -10.91 -4.99 7.55
N VAL A 121 -11.17 -4.37 8.69
CA VAL A 121 -12.52 -3.95 9.08
C VAL A 121 -12.69 -2.51 8.63
N SER A 122 -13.68 -2.24 7.81
CA SER A 122 -13.92 -0.89 7.28
C SER A 122 -15.41 -0.61 7.25
N ALA A 123 -15.81 0.52 7.83
CA ALA A 123 -17.21 0.96 7.79
C ALA A 123 -17.66 1.42 6.38
N ALA A 124 -16.70 1.81 5.53
CA ALA A 124 -16.98 2.40 4.22
C ALA A 124 -16.78 1.43 3.03
N GLY A 125 -16.41 0.17 3.30
CA GLY A 125 -16.02 -0.75 2.22
C GLY A 125 -14.62 -0.48 1.65
N MET A 126 -14.31 -1.11 0.52
CA MET A 126 -13.02 -0.92 -0.17
C MET A 126 -13.10 0.34 -1.05
N PRO A 127 -12.17 1.31 -0.89
CA PRO A 127 -12.10 2.48 -1.77
C PRO A 127 -11.93 2.08 -3.23
N ALA A 128 -12.47 2.91 -4.12
CA ALA A 128 -12.50 2.64 -5.55
C ALA A 128 -11.09 2.49 -6.18
N ASP A 129 -10.08 3.13 -5.60
CA ASP A 129 -8.68 3.10 -6.04
C ASP A 129 -7.90 1.87 -5.57
N THR A 130 -8.34 1.20 -4.51
CA THR A 130 -7.61 0.07 -3.90
C THR A 130 -7.62 -1.18 -4.77
N LEU A 131 -8.76 -1.58 -5.27
CA LEU A 131 -8.88 -2.80 -6.09
C LEU A 131 -8.12 -2.72 -7.43
N PRO A 132 -8.14 -1.59 -8.18
CA PRO A 132 -7.29 -1.41 -9.34
C PRO A 132 -5.79 -1.58 -9.07
N LEU A 133 -5.28 -1.05 -7.94
CA LEU A 133 -3.88 -1.21 -7.55
C LEU A 133 -3.51 -2.68 -7.28
N LEU A 134 -4.34 -3.39 -6.52
CA LEU A 134 -4.13 -4.82 -6.23
C LEU A 134 -4.16 -5.67 -7.51
N ARG A 135 -5.12 -5.42 -8.39
CA ARG A 135 -5.22 -6.12 -9.70
C ARG A 135 -4.02 -5.79 -10.59
N ARG A 136 -3.59 -4.54 -10.63
CA ARG A 136 -2.41 -4.12 -11.39
C ARG A 136 -1.15 -4.80 -10.87
N ALA A 137 -0.96 -4.87 -9.55
CA ALA A 137 0.15 -5.56 -8.93
C ALA A 137 0.17 -7.06 -9.32
N ALA A 138 -0.97 -7.73 -9.21
CA ALA A 138 -1.08 -9.12 -9.63
C ALA A 138 -0.78 -9.30 -11.13
N ALA A 139 -1.34 -8.45 -11.99
CA ALA A 139 -1.14 -8.54 -13.43
C ALA A 139 0.32 -8.34 -13.83
N LEU A 140 1.03 -7.34 -13.26
CA LEU A 140 2.44 -7.09 -13.56
C LEU A 140 3.36 -8.22 -13.09
N ALA A 141 3.04 -8.86 -11.97
CA ALA A 141 3.78 -10.01 -11.48
C ALA A 141 3.41 -11.33 -12.18
N GLY A 142 2.43 -11.33 -13.07
CA GLY A 142 1.91 -12.57 -13.69
C GLY A 142 1.15 -13.46 -12.69
N GLY A 143 0.54 -12.86 -11.68
CA GLY A 143 -0.15 -13.52 -10.59
C GLY A 143 -1.68 -13.38 -10.64
N LEU A 144 -2.31 -13.68 -9.52
CA LEU A 144 -3.76 -13.63 -9.34
C LEU A 144 -4.13 -12.72 -8.17
N CYS A 145 -5.24 -12.01 -8.31
CA CYS A 145 -5.85 -11.22 -7.26
C CYS A 145 -7.29 -11.68 -7.04
N LEU A 146 -7.59 -12.08 -5.82
CA LEU A 146 -8.95 -12.33 -5.34
C LEU A 146 -9.28 -11.28 -4.31
N ALA A 147 -10.35 -10.55 -4.49
CA ALA A 147 -10.80 -9.56 -3.53
C ALA A 147 -12.30 -9.72 -3.28
N THR A 148 -12.66 -9.73 -2.01
CA THR A 148 -14.04 -9.68 -1.54
C THR A 148 -14.22 -8.39 -0.76
N GLY A 149 -15.13 -7.57 -1.20
CA GLY A 149 -15.62 -6.40 -0.48
C GLY A 149 -17.07 -6.27 -0.86
N SER A 150 -17.95 -6.44 0.08
CA SER A 150 -19.34 -6.08 -0.17
C SER A 150 -19.40 -4.57 -0.34
N PRO A 151 -19.81 -4.04 -1.52
CA PRO A 151 -20.24 -2.67 -1.56
C PRO A 151 -21.42 -2.55 -0.59
N VAL A 152 -21.34 -1.61 0.33
CA VAL A 152 -22.51 -1.25 1.16
C VAL A 152 -23.52 -0.60 0.22
N HIS A 153 -24.30 -1.42 -0.48
CA HIS A 153 -25.57 -0.96 -1.04
C HIS A 153 -26.56 -0.94 0.11
N GLY A 154 -26.97 0.28 0.45
CA GLY A 154 -27.87 0.54 1.53
C GLY A 154 -29.07 -0.41 1.56
N HIS A 155 -29.28 -0.95 2.70
CA HIS A 155 -30.43 -1.41 3.42
C HIS A 155 -30.03 -2.61 4.27
N SER A 156 -30.14 -2.39 5.57
CA SER A 156 -29.89 -3.38 6.62
C SER A 156 -28.39 -3.62 6.93
N ALA A 157 -27.76 -2.61 7.51
CA ALA A 157 -26.60 -2.85 8.33
C ALA A 157 -27.06 -3.60 9.58
N ASP A 158 -26.97 -4.91 9.55
CA ASP A 158 -27.01 -5.72 10.77
C ASP A 158 -25.82 -5.24 11.61
N ALA A 159 -26.10 -4.50 12.68
CA ALA A 159 -25.08 -3.85 13.53
C ALA A 159 -24.15 -4.87 14.22
N ALA A 160 -24.39 -6.16 14.02
CA ALA A 160 -23.62 -7.25 14.60
C ALA A 160 -22.31 -7.58 13.83
N HIS A 161 -22.19 -7.21 12.55
CA HIS A 161 -21.02 -7.59 11.74
C HIS A 161 -20.52 -6.42 10.91
N PRO A 162 -19.46 -5.73 11.35
CA PRO A 162 -18.85 -4.68 10.54
C PRO A 162 -18.35 -5.24 9.20
N PRO A 163 -18.51 -4.51 8.09
CA PRO A 163 -18.10 -4.99 6.79
C PRO A 163 -16.61 -5.30 6.76
N HIS A 164 -16.27 -6.47 6.28
CA HIS A 164 -14.91 -6.93 6.13
C HIS A 164 -14.43 -6.78 4.69
N ILE A 165 -13.24 -6.23 4.54
CA ILE A 165 -12.50 -6.24 3.28
C ILE A 165 -11.49 -7.38 3.37
N ALA A 166 -11.46 -8.23 2.37
CA ALA A 166 -10.42 -9.21 2.20
C ALA A 166 -9.88 -9.17 0.78
N ALA A 167 -8.57 -9.22 0.65
CA ALA A 167 -7.89 -9.37 -0.64
C ALA A 167 -6.76 -10.38 -0.48
N ALA A 168 -6.63 -11.27 -1.45
CA ALA A 168 -5.54 -12.24 -1.52
C ALA A 168 -4.86 -12.13 -2.89
N LEU A 169 -3.54 -12.01 -2.87
CA LEU A 169 -2.71 -12.00 -4.07
C LEU A 169 -1.82 -13.24 -4.03
N ARG A 170 -1.76 -13.94 -5.15
CA ARG A 170 -0.76 -14.98 -5.40
C ARG A 170 0.18 -14.47 -6.47
N LEU A 171 1.43 -14.20 -6.12
CA LEU A 171 2.42 -13.54 -6.95
C LEU A 171 3.59 -14.49 -7.19
N PRO A 172 3.89 -14.91 -8.43
CA PRO A 172 5.02 -15.78 -8.73
C PRO A 172 6.33 -15.24 -8.20
N LEU A 173 7.18 -16.11 -7.65
CA LEU A 173 8.50 -15.73 -7.17
C LEU A 173 9.45 -15.48 -8.35
N ALA A 174 10.18 -14.40 -8.28
CA ALA A 174 11.22 -14.00 -9.24
C ALA A 174 12.62 -14.28 -8.68
N ILE A 175 12.90 -15.55 -8.39
CA ILE A 175 14.12 -16.00 -7.68
C ILE A 175 15.42 -15.68 -8.40
N HIS A 176 15.38 -15.45 -9.70
CA HIS A 176 16.56 -15.09 -10.50
C HIS A 176 16.70 -13.58 -10.73
N ALA A 177 15.73 -12.78 -10.32
CA ALA A 177 15.79 -11.34 -10.46
C ALA A 177 16.66 -10.71 -9.36
N PRO A 178 17.47 -9.69 -9.68
CA PRO A 178 18.23 -8.98 -8.67
C PRO A 178 17.29 -8.31 -7.66
N LEU A 179 17.53 -8.56 -6.38
CA LEU A 179 16.77 -7.96 -5.30
C LEU A 179 17.08 -6.47 -5.18
N ARG A 180 16.06 -5.72 -4.88
CA ARG A 180 16.15 -4.32 -4.51
C ARG A 180 16.17 -4.22 -2.99
N GLU A 181 17.07 -3.44 -2.43
CA GLU A 181 17.08 -3.16 -1.00
C GLU A 181 15.76 -2.52 -0.55
N PRO A 182 15.20 -2.94 0.61
CA PRO A 182 14.01 -2.31 1.15
C PRO A 182 14.27 -0.82 1.47
N PRO A 183 13.23 0.02 1.56
CA PRO A 183 13.39 1.40 1.98
C PRO A 183 13.78 1.46 3.46
N ILE A 184 14.31 2.58 3.89
CA ILE A 184 14.57 2.85 5.30
C ILE A 184 13.27 3.41 5.91
N ALA A 185 12.89 2.93 7.10
CA ALA A 185 11.64 3.34 7.75
C ALA A 185 11.61 4.84 8.05
N GLU A 186 12.76 5.40 8.42
CA GLU A 186 12.94 6.83 8.69
C GLU A 186 12.61 7.69 7.47
N ASP A 187 13.02 7.28 6.26
CA ASP A 187 12.71 8.01 5.02
C ASP A 187 11.20 8.02 4.75
N LEU A 188 10.51 6.94 5.09
CA LEU A 188 9.06 6.85 4.95
C LEU A 188 8.31 7.70 5.98
N LEU A 189 8.91 7.92 7.15
CA LEU A 189 8.29 8.68 8.25
C LEU A 189 8.53 10.19 8.13
N TYR A 190 9.76 10.59 7.81
CA TYR A 190 10.17 11.99 7.91
C TYR A 190 10.08 12.76 6.59
N ASP A 191 10.07 12.08 5.45
CA ASP A 191 9.78 12.74 4.18
C ASP A 191 8.28 12.98 4.03
N ARG A 192 7.86 14.24 4.11
CA ARG A 192 6.47 14.67 3.93
C ARG A 192 5.85 14.27 2.58
N TYR A 193 6.68 13.90 1.62
CA TYR A 193 6.26 13.42 0.31
C TYR A 193 6.35 11.91 0.17
N SER A 194 6.66 11.20 1.24
CA SER A 194 6.69 9.75 1.25
C SER A 194 5.29 9.16 1.01
N PRO A 195 5.20 7.93 0.50
CA PRO A 195 3.93 7.26 0.35
C PRO A 195 3.13 7.16 1.66
N VAL A 196 3.80 6.96 2.79
CA VAL A 196 3.16 6.87 4.11
C VAL A 196 2.49 8.19 4.47
N GLN A 197 3.22 9.31 4.36
CA GLN A 197 2.68 10.62 4.71
C GLN A 197 1.56 11.07 3.78
N VAL A 198 1.68 10.79 2.48
CA VAL A 198 0.70 11.23 1.48
C VAL A 198 -0.53 10.33 1.45
N LEU A 199 -0.35 9.00 1.43
CA LEU A 199 -1.48 8.08 1.28
C LEU A 199 -2.26 7.87 2.58
N LEU A 200 -1.63 8.08 3.75
CA LEU A 200 -2.29 8.05 5.05
C LEU A 200 -2.63 9.45 5.59
N ASP A 201 -2.51 10.49 4.75
CA ASP A 201 -2.86 11.85 5.12
C ASP A 201 -4.26 11.95 5.76
N GLY A 202 -4.39 12.80 6.79
CA GLY A 202 -5.56 12.90 7.66
C GLY A 202 -5.57 11.89 8.82
N PHE A 203 -4.67 10.91 8.86
CA PHE A 203 -4.50 9.94 9.94
C PHE A 203 -3.10 10.00 10.58
N THR A 204 -2.14 10.58 9.88
CA THR A 204 -0.77 10.80 10.39
C THR A 204 -0.74 11.95 11.41
N VAL A 205 0.21 11.89 12.34
CA VAL A 205 0.41 12.90 13.41
C VAL A 205 1.50 13.86 13.01
#